data_44d0c10fc008581e80b70876721ca7cf
#
_entry.id   44d0c10fc008581e80b70876721ca7cf
#
_cell.length_a   1.000
_cell.length_b   1.000
_cell.length_c   1.000
_cell.angle_alpha   90.00
_cell.angle_beta   90.00
_cell.angle_gamma   90.00
#
_symmetry.space_group_name_H-M   'P 1'
#
loop_
_entity.id
_entity.type
_entity.pdbx_description
1 polymer ?
#
loop_
_entity_poly.entity_id
_entity_poly.type
_entity_poly.pdbx_seq_one_letter_code
_entity_poly.pdbx_strand_id
1 'polypeptide(L)'
;MPITFFKKLRDVLPHKNLKFLLHEHLHVRDPHRGVKMVHASELTHDEREFCPRFYALADVTKAKLPDRWLSTSESVTFAMGHWLQDQVVHWFAEMGRAVGHWVCVSCNQLHEFQLRPVKCKSCGSRVFKPEEVRFVSAKSGASCGVDMLINTGKPLLVPVEIKTMDKDVFKALVAPLAEHRLRTTLYLRIIAESTHHWANRVDTSMAHALYVSKGGFGCADPQLKTWGLYEHFSPFKSYEVPRNDKLAEPQSRLARVVKQFREGKVGMPAGICPTAVTKRAKMCPLCKACFAGDNPPVHQWS
;
A
#
# COMPACT_ATOMS: atom_id res chain seq x y z
N MET A 1 0.49 10.78 -25.05
CA MET A 1 0.95 11.87 -25.96
C MET A 1 2.45 11.75 -26.13
N PRO A 2 3.00 11.90 -27.34
CA PRO A 2 4.42 11.72 -27.56
C PRO A 2 5.23 12.83 -26.87
N ILE A 3 6.38 12.46 -26.31
CA ILE A 3 7.37 13.35 -25.65
C ILE A 3 7.75 14.56 -26.51
N THR A 4 7.64 14.44 -27.83
CA THR A 4 7.87 15.49 -28.83
C THR A 4 6.90 16.69 -28.73
N PHE A 5 5.68 16.49 -28.25
CA PHE A 5 4.71 17.59 -28.09
C PHE A 5 5.11 18.53 -26.95
N PHE A 6 5.55 17.96 -25.83
CA PHE A 6 5.99 18.75 -24.67
C PHE A 6 7.33 19.48 -24.91
N LYS A 7 8.20 18.90 -25.74
CA LYS A 7 9.45 19.57 -26.12
C LYS A 7 9.18 20.85 -26.94
N LYS A 8 8.23 20.81 -27.89
CA LYS A 8 7.82 21.99 -28.69
C LYS A 8 7.11 23.06 -27.83
N LEU A 9 6.33 22.67 -26.83
CA LEU A 9 5.69 23.61 -25.91
C LEU A 9 6.71 24.31 -24.99
N ARG A 10 7.80 23.65 -24.64
CA ARG A 10 8.90 24.19 -23.84
C ARG A 10 9.57 25.40 -24.51
N ASP A 11 9.67 25.37 -25.84
CA ASP A 11 10.32 26.41 -26.64
C ASP A 11 9.40 27.62 -26.90
N VAL A 12 8.09 27.45 -26.70
CA VAL A 12 7.08 28.47 -27.00
C VAL A 12 6.53 29.17 -25.75
N LEU A 13 6.56 28.49 -24.58
CA LEU A 13 6.06 29.09 -23.35
C LEU A 13 7.16 29.83 -22.61
N PRO A 14 6.94 31.11 -22.26
CA PRO A 14 7.92 31.85 -21.47
C PRO A 14 8.17 31.09 -20.14
N HIS A 15 9.44 30.91 -19.81
CA HIS A 15 9.94 30.23 -18.58
C HIS A 15 9.40 30.77 -17.25
N LYS A 16 8.40 31.67 -17.30
CA LYS A 16 7.82 32.36 -16.15
C LYS A 16 6.49 31.79 -15.66
N ASN A 17 5.88 30.80 -16.34
CA ASN A 17 4.63 30.23 -15.86
C ASN A 17 4.87 29.08 -14.89
N LEU A 18 5.00 29.41 -13.60
CA LEU A 18 5.23 28.44 -12.51
C LEU A 18 4.16 27.35 -12.46
N LYS A 19 2.89 27.68 -12.77
CA LYS A 19 1.80 26.69 -12.82
C LYS A 19 2.05 25.65 -13.90
N PHE A 20 2.49 26.05 -15.09
CA PHE A 20 2.84 25.12 -16.17
C PHE A 20 3.99 24.19 -15.77
N LEU A 21 5.06 24.75 -15.21
CA LEU A 21 6.22 23.96 -14.75
C LEU A 21 5.84 22.93 -13.68
N LEU A 22 4.97 23.31 -12.74
CA LEU A 22 4.46 22.39 -11.73
C LEU A 22 3.62 21.27 -12.36
N HIS A 23 2.72 21.59 -13.31
CA HIS A 23 1.92 20.58 -14.00
C HIS A 23 2.79 19.61 -14.83
N GLU A 24 3.82 20.13 -15.52
CA GLU A 24 4.77 19.32 -16.27
C GLU A 24 5.54 18.37 -15.33
N HIS A 25 6.03 18.89 -14.21
CA HIS A 25 6.80 18.12 -13.23
C HIS A 25 5.96 17.06 -12.52
N LEU A 26 4.71 17.41 -12.16
CA LEU A 26 3.81 16.54 -11.40
C LEU A 26 3.00 15.57 -12.27
N HIS A 27 3.05 15.72 -13.60
CA HIS A 27 2.50 14.71 -14.52
C HIS A 27 3.46 13.52 -14.60
N VAL A 28 3.45 12.72 -13.55
CA VAL A 28 4.43 11.66 -13.33
C VAL A 28 3.93 10.34 -13.91
N ARG A 29 4.84 9.60 -14.49
CA ARG A 29 4.62 8.20 -14.87
C ARG A 29 4.73 7.34 -13.61
N ASP A 30 3.62 6.70 -13.25
CA ASP A 30 3.59 5.67 -12.21
C ASP A 30 3.89 4.32 -12.87
N PRO A 31 5.11 3.77 -12.68
CA PRO A 31 5.46 2.50 -13.30
C PRO A 31 4.56 1.40 -12.74
N HIS A 32 4.03 0.57 -13.62
CA HIS A 32 3.22 -0.56 -13.18
C HIS A 32 4.03 -1.43 -12.23
N ARG A 33 3.51 -1.64 -11.02
CA ARG A 33 4.11 -2.58 -10.05
C ARG A 33 4.20 -3.95 -10.72
N GLY A 34 5.38 -4.56 -10.66
CA GLY A 34 5.58 -5.87 -11.28
C GLY A 34 4.62 -6.92 -10.72
N VAL A 35 4.05 -7.73 -11.59
CA VAL A 35 3.11 -8.82 -11.22
C VAL A 35 3.79 -10.01 -10.53
N LYS A 36 5.08 -9.93 -10.21
CA LYS A 36 5.84 -11.03 -9.60
C LYS A 36 5.24 -11.52 -8.27
N MET A 37 4.62 -10.62 -7.52
CA MET A 37 3.98 -10.93 -6.25
C MET A 37 2.61 -10.27 -6.17
N VAL A 38 1.68 -10.95 -5.52
CA VAL A 38 0.37 -10.41 -5.23
C VAL A 38 0.47 -9.59 -3.94
N HIS A 39 0.18 -8.29 -4.02
CA HIS A 39 0.19 -7.42 -2.85
C HIS A 39 -1.16 -7.41 -2.13
N ALA A 40 -1.13 -7.31 -0.82
CA ALA A 40 -2.35 -7.22 0.00
C ALA A 40 -3.24 -6.05 -0.39
N SER A 41 -2.67 -4.91 -0.79
CA SER A 41 -3.42 -3.75 -1.28
C SER A 41 -4.21 -4.03 -2.55
N GLU A 42 -3.74 -4.93 -3.42
CA GLU A 42 -4.44 -5.32 -4.64
C GLU A 42 -5.60 -6.28 -4.36
N LEU A 43 -5.44 -7.11 -3.32
CA LEU A 43 -6.46 -8.05 -2.86
C LEU A 43 -7.63 -7.37 -2.13
N THR A 44 -7.43 -6.16 -1.62
CA THR A 44 -8.38 -5.46 -0.75
C THR A 44 -8.91 -4.16 -1.32
N HIS A 45 -8.71 -3.91 -2.61
CA HIS A 45 -9.17 -2.68 -3.24
C HIS A 45 -10.68 -2.72 -3.47
N ASP A 46 -11.44 -1.78 -2.90
CA ASP A 46 -12.90 -1.73 -2.99
C ASP A 46 -13.43 -1.62 -4.42
N GLU A 47 -12.78 -0.79 -5.23
CA GLU A 47 -13.27 -0.51 -6.59
C GLU A 47 -12.80 -1.53 -7.63
N ARG A 48 -11.87 -2.40 -7.27
CA ARG A 48 -11.25 -3.34 -8.21
C ARG A 48 -11.20 -4.74 -7.61
N GLU A 49 -12.15 -5.53 -7.98
CA GLU A 49 -12.11 -6.95 -7.66
C GLU A 49 -10.82 -7.60 -8.19
N PHE A 50 -10.12 -8.36 -7.35
CA PHE A 50 -8.88 -9.01 -7.72
C PHE A 50 -9.14 -10.13 -8.74
N CYS A 51 -8.35 -10.17 -9.82
CA CYS A 51 -8.46 -11.17 -10.88
C CYS A 51 -7.24 -12.09 -10.92
N PRO A 52 -7.32 -13.34 -10.43
CA PRO A 52 -6.20 -14.29 -10.48
C PRO A 52 -5.72 -14.57 -11.91
N ARG A 53 -6.62 -14.64 -12.88
CA ARG A 53 -6.30 -14.86 -14.30
C ARG A 53 -5.43 -13.75 -14.88
N PHE A 54 -5.62 -12.50 -14.45
CA PHE A 54 -4.77 -11.39 -14.86
C PHE A 54 -3.30 -11.65 -14.55
N TYR A 55 -3.00 -12.09 -13.30
CA TYR A 55 -1.64 -12.41 -12.88
C TYR A 55 -1.06 -13.61 -13.61
N ALA A 56 -1.87 -14.66 -13.80
CA ALA A 56 -1.47 -15.86 -14.54
C ALA A 56 -1.16 -15.53 -16.00
N LEU A 57 -2.01 -14.77 -16.67
CA LEU A 57 -1.79 -14.34 -18.06
C LEU A 57 -0.57 -13.42 -18.19
N ALA A 58 -0.37 -12.48 -17.27
CA ALA A 58 0.80 -11.61 -17.31
C ALA A 58 2.10 -12.41 -17.22
N ASP A 59 2.12 -13.47 -16.40
CA ASP A 59 3.27 -14.38 -16.28
C ASP A 59 3.52 -15.18 -17.57
N VAL A 60 2.46 -15.74 -18.17
CA VAL A 60 2.57 -16.56 -19.41
C VAL A 60 2.95 -15.71 -20.61
N THR A 61 2.27 -14.57 -20.78
CA THR A 61 2.47 -13.72 -21.97
C THR A 61 3.71 -12.84 -21.85
N LYS A 62 4.28 -12.74 -20.63
CA LYS A 62 5.35 -11.77 -20.29
C LYS A 62 5.01 -10.36 -20.75
N ALA A 63 3.72 -10.04 -20.70
CA ALA A 63 3.20 -8.78 -21.21
C ALA A 63 3.78 -7.61 -20.39
N LYS A 64 4.32 -6.63 -21.09
CA LYS A 64 4.67 -5.35 -20.48
C LYS A 64 3.36 -4.59 -20.22
N LEU A 65 2.96 -4.54 -18.97
CA LEU A 65 1.76 -3.81 -18.58
C LEU A 65 1.98 -2.29 -18.78
N PRO A 66 0.96 -1.58 -19.25
CA PRO A 66 1.08 -0.15 -19.47
C PRO A 66 1.26 0.58 -18.14
N ASP A 67 2.15 1.55 -18.12
CA ASP A 67 2.28 2.44 -16.98
C ASP A 67 1.04 3.34 -16.87
N ARG A 68 0.70 3.68 -15.65
CA ARG A 68 -0.33 4.67 -15.37
C ARG A 68 0.29 6.06 -15.36
N TRP A 69 -0.38 7.03 -15.97
CA TRP A 69 -0.05 8.43 -15.79
C TRP A 69 -0.93 9.03 -14.70
N LEU A 70 -0.30 9.60 -13.70
CA LEU A 70 -1.00 10.32 -12.65
C LEU A 70 -1.32 11.74 -13.12
N SER A 71 -2.53 12.19 -12.90
CA SER A 71 -2.85 13.61 -13.01
C SER A 71 -2.09 14.41 -11.95
N THR A 72 -1.94 15.71 -12.17
CA THR A 72 -1.33 16.60 -11.18
C THR A 72 -2.03 16.51 -9.82
N SER A 73 -3.36 16.44 -9.82
CA SER A 73 -4.15 16.34 -8.59
C SER A 73 -3.88 15.02 -7.85
N GLU A 74 -3.83 13.89 -8.57
CA GLU A 74 -3.49 12.59 -7.96
C GLU A 74 -2.05 12.62 -7.40
N SER A 75 -1.09 13.17 -8.16
CA SER A 75 0.30 13.28 -7.72
C SER A 75 0.44 14.11 -6.45
N VAL A 76 -0.23 15.25 -6.35
CA VAL A 76 -0.24 16.09 -5.14
C VAL A 76 -0.90 15.34 -3.98
N THR A 77 -2.04 14.69 -4.21
CA THR A 77 -2.77 13.94 -3.18
C THR A 77 -1.92 12.80 -2.61
N PHE A 78 -1.24 12.05 -3.47
CA PHE A 78 -0.33 10.98 -3.04
C PHE A 78 0.89 11.50 -2.31
N ALA A 79 1.52 12.57 -2.83
CA ALA A 79 2.69 13.19 -2.20
C ALA A 79 2.34 13.68 -0.78
N MET A 80 1.21 14.37 -0.60
CA MET A 80 0.74 14.79 0.72
C MET A 80 0.46 13.61 1.64
N GLY A 81 -0.14 12.53 1.12
CA GLY A 81 -0.41 11.32 1.88
C GLY A 81 0.87 10.68 2.39
N HIS A 82 1.84 10.46 1.51
CA HIS A 82 3.14 9.88 1.87
C HIS A 82 3.94 10.77 2.81
N TRP A 83 3.99 12.08 2.54
CA TRP A 83 4.70 12.99 3.43
C TRP A 83 4.15 12.95 4.86
N LEU A 84 2.83 12.95 5.01
CA LEU A 84 2.19 12.90 6.33
C LEU A 84 2.39 11.55 7.02
N GLN A 85 2.36 10.45 6.25
CA GLN A 85 2.70 9.11 6.74
C GLN A 85 4.14 9.07 7.26
N ASP A 86 5.11 9.53 6.46
CA ASP A 86 6.51 9.60 6.86
C ASP A 86 6.71 10.44 8.12
N GLN A 87 6.00 11.58 8.21
CA GLN A 87 6.07 12.46 9.36
C GLN A 87 5.55 11.78 10.64
N VAL A 88 4.47 11.01 10.56
CA VAL A 88 3.97 10.21 11.69
C VAL A 88 5.00 9.18 12.13
N VAL A 89 5.63 8.48 11.19
CA VAL A 89 6.70 7.52 11.50
C VAL A 89 7.87 8.21 12.18
N HIS A 90 8.24 9.42 11.73
CA HIS A 90 9.30 10.22 12.35
C HIS A 90 8.97 10.62 13.79
N TRP A 91 7.74 11.05 14.09
CA TRP A 91 7.32 11.37 15.47
C TRP A 91 7.43 10.16 16.39
N PHE A 92 6.97 8.99 15.94
CA PHE A 92 7.14 7.76 16.73
C PHE A 92 8.61 7.35 16.86
N ALA A 93 9.44 7.64 15.86
CA ALA A 93 10.88 7.40 15.95
C ALA A 93 11.58 8.35 16.94
N GLU A 94 11.18 9.61 17.02
CA GLU A 94 11.66 10.59 18.01
C GLU A 94 11.30 10.17 19.43
N MET A 95 10.13 9.57 19.61
CA MET A 95 9.73 8.95 20.88
C MET A 95 10.48 7.64 21.20
N GLY A 96 11.36 7.14 20.31
CA GLY A 96 12.05 5.87 20.45
C GLY A 96 11.10 4.65 20.33
N ARG A 97 9.96 4.79 19.65
CA ARG A 97 8.93 3.75 19.55
C ARG A 97 8.83 3.09 18.17
N ALA A 98 9.17 3.78 17.08
CA ALA A 98 9.11 3.22 15.73
C ALA A 98 10.29 2.28 15.47
N VAL A 99 9.98 1.05 15.11
CA VAL A 99 10.93 0.04 14.59
C VAL A 99 10.60 -0.22 13.13
N GLY A 100 11.62 -0.25 12.28
CA GLY A 100 11.39 -0.47 10.85
C GLY A 100 12.71 -0.50 10.08
N HIS A 101 12.60 -0.32 8.78
CA HIS A 101 13.73 -0.08 7.91
C HIS A 101 13.98 1.41 7.79
N TRP A 102 15.25 1.80 7.74
CA TRP A 102 15.68 3.19 7.62
C TRP A 102 16.71 3.31 6.51
N VAL A 103 16.46 4.16 5.54
CA VAL A 103 17.39 4.42 4.45
C VAL A 103 18.11 5.74 4.70
N CYS A 104 19.43 5.71 4.71
CA CYS A 104 20.23 6.93 4.79
C CYS A 104 20.03 7.75 3.52
N VAL A 105 19.59 9.00 3.65
CA VAL A 105 19.32 9.88 2.51
C VAL A 105 20.60 10.24 1.74
N SER A 106 21.76 10.27 2.42
CA SER A 106 23.03 10.68 1.81
C SER A 106 23.73 9.58 1.00
N CYS A 107 23.62 8.31 1.40
CA CYS A 107 24.35 7.22 0.74
C CYS A 107 23.48 6.01 0.37
N ASN A 108 22.18 6.08 0.58
CA ASN A 108 21.20 5.02 0.33
C ASN A 108 21.45 3.71 1.10
N GLN A 109 22.29 3.72 2.15
CA GLN A 109 22.49 2.54 3.00
C GLN A 109 21.20 2.20 3.73
N LEU A 110 20.76 0.95 3.60
CA LEU A 110 19.64 0.40 4.33
C LEU A 110 20.08 -0.04 5.73
N HIS A 111 19.32 0.35 6.73
CA HIS A 111 19.43 -0.08 8.13
C HIS A 111 18.18 -0.85 8.50
N GLU A 112 18.30 -2.18 8.58
CA GLU A 112 17.15 -3.07 8.67
C GLU A 112 16.65 -3.24 10.11
N PHE A 113 15.34 -3.27 10.27
CA PHE A 113 14.56 -3.71 11.43
C PHE A 113 15.09 -3.24 12.79
N GLN A 114 15.24 -1.95 12.94
CA GLN A 114 15.73 -1.31 14.15
C GLN A 114 15.02 0.01 14.43
N LEU A 115 15.27 0.57 15.59
CA LEU A 115 14.95 1.99 15.85
C LEU A 115 15.72 2.88 14.88
N ARG A 116 15.22 4.10 14.65
CA ARG A 116 15.92 5.07 13.80
C ARG A 116 17.37 5.23 14.25
N PRO A 117 18.35 5.03 13.37
CA PRO A 117 19.76 5.18 13.71
C PRO A 117 20.09 6.63 14.07
N VAL A 118 20.97 6.83 15.05
CA VAL A 118 21.49 8.16 15.40
C VAL A 118 22.36 8.70 14.28
N LYS A 119 23.14 7.80 13.66
CA LYS A 119 24.03 8.16 12.55
C LYS A 119 24.23 6.94 11.62
N CYS A 120 24.42 7.21 10.33
CA CYS A 120 24.71 6.18 9.33
C CYS A 120 26.11 5.60 9.57
N LYS A 121 26.19 4.26 9.61
CA LYS A 121 27.46 3.55 9.81
C LYS A 121 28.42 3.72 8.63
N SER A 122 27.89 3.98 7.41
CA SER A 122 28.68 4.08 6.19
C SER A 122 29.21 5.50 5.91
N CYS A 123 28.38 6.54 6.14
CA CYS A 123 28.74 7.91 5.77
C CYS A 123 28.65 8.95 6.90
N GLY A 124 28.21 8.54 8.10
CA GLY A 124 28.08 9.42 9.24
C GLY A 124 26.87 10.37 9.22
N SER A 125 26.08 10.40 8.16
CA SER A 125 24.85 11.21 8.06
C SER A 125 23.85 10.88 9.16
N ARG A 126 23.06 11.87 9.57
CA ARG A 126 21.96 11.72 10.54
C ARG A 126 20.57 11.80 9.90
N VAL A 127 20.51 11.92 8.57
CA VAL A 127 19.26 12.06 7.84
C VAL A 127 18.84 10.72 7.29
N PHE A 128 17.67 10.24 7.73
CA PHE A 128 17.10 8.96 7.35
C PHE A 128 15.66 9.16 6.91
N LYS A 129 15.22 8.36 5.95
CA LYS A 129 13.81 8.18 5.60
C LYS A 129 13.34 6.80 6.06
N PRO A 130 12.09 6.66 6.51
CA PRO A 130 11.52 5.35 6.79
C PRO A 130 11.32 4.57 5.49
N GLU A 131 11.34 3.24 5.60
CA GLU A 131 11.03 2.32 4.51
C GLU A 131 10.17 1.20 5.08
N GLU A 132 9.18 0.75 4.30
CA GLU A 132 8.25 -0.31 4.70
C GLU A 132 8.97 -1.63 5.04
N VAL A 133 8.53 -2.28 6.11
CA VAL A 133 8.95 -3.65 6.41
C VAL A 133 8.07 -4.63 5.65
N ARG A 134 8.66 -5.38 4.72
CA ARG A 134 7.92 -6.29 3.83
C ARG A 134 7.94 -7.71 4.31
N PHE A 135 6.77 -8.34 4.28
CA PHE A 135 6.57 -9.75 4.58
C PHE A 135 5.92 -10.47 3.41
N VAL A 136 6.19 -11.75 3.30
CA VAL A 136 5.62 -12.63 2.27
C VAL A 136 5.08 -13.88 2.96
N SER A 137 3.80 -14.21 2.69
CA SER A 137 3.22 -15.47 3.13
C SER A 137 3.80 -16.64 2.33
N ALA A 138 4.44 -17.57 3.02
CA ALA A 138 4.90 -18.81 2.39
C ALA A 138 3.73 -19.67 1.88
N LYS A 139 2.54 -19.53 2.49
CA LYS A 139 1.35 -20.31 2.15
C LYS A 139 0.62 -19.76 0.94
N SER A 140 0.30 -18.47 0.91
CA SER A 140 -0.47 -17.85 -0.17
C SER A 140 0.39 -17.21 -1.26
N GLY A 141 1.66 -16.88 -0.98
CA GLY A 141 2.50 -16.09 -1.88
C GLY A 141 2.12 -14.60 -1.93
N ALA A 142 1.18 -14.18 -1.10
CA ALA A 142 0.85 -12.76 -0.96
C ALA A 142 1.93 -12.03 -0.16
N SER A 143 2.11 -10.75 -0.46
CA SER A 143 3.02 -9.86 0.27
C SER A 143 2.29 -8.68 0.89
N CYS A 144 2.86 -8.14 1.97
CA CYS A 144 2.45 -6.86 2.53
C CYS A 144 3.67 -6.01 2.88
N GLY A 145 3.51 -4.69 2.82
CA GLY A 145 4.41 -3.70 3.40
C GLY A 145 3.71 -3.09 4.61
N VAL A 146 4.36 -3.12 5.76
CA VAL A 146 3.84 -2.52 6.99
C VAL A 146 4.43 -1.12 7.10
N ASP A 147 3.57 -0.10 7.25
CA ASP A 147 3.99 1.29 7.32
C ASP A 147 4.92 1.53 8.51
N MET A 148 4.60 0.95 9.67
CA MET A 148 5.37 1.07 10.90
C MET A 148 5.12 -0.11 11.84
N LEU A 149 6.15 -0.48 12.62
CA LEU A 149 6.03 -1.36 13.77
C LEU A 149 6.28 -0.56 15.04
N ILE A 150 5.42 -0.69 16.04
CA ILE A 150 5.55 0.05 17.30
C ILE A 150 6.06 -0.86 18.41
N ASN A 151 7.09 -0.38 19.10
CA ASN A 151 7.49 -0.89 20.41
C ASN A 151 6.62 -0.28 21.50
N THR A 152 5.68 -1.04 22.02
CA THR A 152 4.79 -0.66 23.12
C THR A 152 5.36 -0.98 24.50
N GLY A 153 6.57 -1.53 24.58
CA GLY A 153 7.17 -2.05 25.81
C GLY A 153 6.83 -3.56 26.04
N LYS A 154 5.97 -4.13 25.20
CA LYS A 154 5.71 -5.58 25.17
C LYS A 154 6.80 -6.33 24.36
N PRO A 155 6.93 -7.65 24.54
CA PRO A 155 7.95 -8.42 23.81
C PRO A 155 7.82 -8.37 22.28
N LEU A 156 6.58 -8.26 21.78
CA LEU A 156 6.28 -8.23 20.35
C LEU A 156 5.96 -6.82 19.89
N LEU A 157 6.40 -6.50 18.67
CA LEU A 157 6.13 -5.23 18.00
C LEU A 157 4.72 -5.26 17.38
N VAL A 158 3.98 -4.18 17.53
CA VAL A 158 2.61 -4.08 17.00
C VAL A 158 2.63 -3.40 15.63
N PRO A 159 2.05 -4.03 14.58
CA PRO A 159 1.91 -3.41 13.27
C PRO A 159 0.95 -2.23 13.30
N VAL A 160 1.29 -1.18 12.54
CA VAL A 160 0.44 -0.01 12.34
C VAL A 160 0.30 0.27 10.86
N GLU A 161 -0.94 0.36 10.41
CA GLU A 161 -1.32 0.85 9.09
C GLU A 161 -1.72 2.31 9.22
N ILE A 162 -1.05 3.22 8.51
CA ILE A 162 -1.29 4.65 8.57
C ILE A 162 -2.13 5.06 7.35
N LYS A 163 -3.24 5.77 7.58
CA LYS A 163 -4.10 6.29 6.53
C LYS A 163 -4.36 7.76 6.70
N THR A 164 -4.08 8.51 5.67
CA THR A 164 -4.42 9.93 5.60
C THR A 164 -5.74 10.10 4.87
N MET A 165 -6.60 10.98 5.36
CA MET A 165 -7.91 11.21 4.74
C MET A 165 -8.36 12.66 4.81
N ASP A 166 -9.33 12.99 3.98
CA ASP A 166 -10.00 14.29 4.00
C ASP A 166 -10.65 14.53 5.36
N LYS A 167 -10.71 15.81 5.76
CA LYS A 167 -11.24 16.22 7.06
C LYS A 167 -12.69 15.79 7.32
N ASP A 168 -13.53 15.79 6.28
CA ASP A 168 -14.95 15.49 6.46
C ASP A 168 -15.17 13.97 6.59
N VAL A 169 -14.43 13.18 5.81
CA VAL A 169 -14.38 11.72 5.96
C VAL A 169 -13.80 11.36 7.33
N PHE A 170 -12.73 12.04 7.75
CA PHE A 170 -12.11 11.83 9.07
C PHE A 170 -13.09 12.12 10.20
N LYS A 171 -13.85 13.22 10.15
CA LYS A 171 -14.86 13.54 11.16
C LYS A 171 -15.93 12.47 11.29
N ALA A 172 -16.44 11.97 10.16
CA ALA A 172 -17.47 10.95 10.11
C ALA A 172 -16.98 9.56 10.53
N LEU A 173 -15.67 9.33 10.57
CA LEU A 173 -15.10 8.01 10.87
C LEU A 173 -15.29 7.64 12.35
N VAL A 174 -16.07 6.60 12.61
CA VAL A 174 -16.34 6.04 13.95
C VAL A 174 -15.74 4.65 14.15
N ALA A 175 -15.28 4.01 13.07
CA ALA A 175 -14.62 2.72 13.06
C ALA A 175 -13.68 2.64 11.85
N PRO A 176 -12.75 1.68 11.80
CA PRO A 176 -11.93 1.45 10.61
C PRO A 176 -12.80 1.20 9.38
N LEU A 177 -12.46 1.81 8.24
CA LEU A 177 -13.12 1.49 6.97
C LEU A 177 -12.99 -0.02 6.68
N ALA A 178 -14.03 -0.61 6.09
CA ALA A 178 -14.09 -2.06 5.83
C ALA A 178 -12.87 -2.54 5.03
N GLU A 179 -12.48 -1.79 4.00
CA GLU A 179 -11.27 -2.06 3.20
C GLU A 179 -10.00 -2.05 4.06
N HIS A 180 -9.82 -1.04 4.91
CA HIS A 180 -8.62 -0.94 5.75
C HIS A 180 -8.60 -2.03 6.81
N ARG A 181 -9.76 -2.39 7.39
CA ARG A 181 -9.87 -3.51 8.32
C ARG A 181 -9.50 -4.83 7.65
N LEU A 182 -10.01 -5.08 6.45
CA LEU A 182 -9.68 -6.26 5.67
C LEU A 182 -8.18 -6.31 5.35
N ARG A 183 -7.61 -5.20 4.89
CA ARG A 183 -6.17 -5.08 4.58
C ARG A 183 -5.30 -5.36 5.79
N THR A 184 -5.59 -4.72 6.91
CA THR A 184 -4.84 -4.91 8.16
C THR A 184 -4.93 -6.36 8.65
N THR A 185 -6.12 -6.97 8.60
CA THR A 185 -6.30 -8.38 8.94
C THR A 185 -5.49 -9.30 8.02
N LEU A 186 -5.46 -8.99 6.72
CA LEU A 186 -4.65 -9.73 5.74
C LEU A 186 -3.14 -9.58 6.02
N TYR A 187 -2.68 -8.40 6.45
CA TYR A 187 -1.29 -8.20 6.88
C TYR A 187 -0.93 -9.11 8.04
N LEU A 188 -1.74 -9.14 9.10
CA LEU A 188 -1.51 -10.01 10.27
C LEU A 188 -1.40 -11.48 9.87
N ARG A 189 -2.23 -11.92 8.94
CA ARG A 189 -2.16 -13.28 8.40
C ARG A 189 -0.89 -13.50 7.58
N ILE A 190 -0.53 -12.59 6.68
CA ILE A 190 0.69 -12.69 5.86
C ILE A 190 1.93 -12.76 6.76
N ILE A 191 2.00 -11.93 7.80
CA ILE A 191 3.10 -11.93 8.76
C ILE A 191 3.16 -13.26 9.49
N ALA A 192 2.04 -13.78 10.01
CA ALA A 192 1.97 -15.05 10.70
C ALA A 192 2.38 -16.26 9.84
N GLU A 193 2.15 -16.17 8.52
CA GLU A 193 2.52 -17.20 7.53
C GLU A 193 3.92 -16.96 6.92
N SER A 194 4.61 -15.88 7.29
CA SER A 194 5.91 -15.53 6.75
C SER A 194 7.04 -16.34 7.40
N THR A 195 7.98 -16.78 6.57
CA THR A 195 9.23 -17.40 7.02
C THR A 195 10.35 -16.40 7.28
N HIS A 196 10.06 -15.10 7.08
CA HIS A 196 11.05 -14.05 7.31
C HIS A 196 11.41 -13.98 8.80
N HIS A 197 12.68 -13.90 9.13
CA HIS A 197 13.15 -13.96 10.52
C HIS A 197 12.66 -12.81 11.42
N TRP A 198 12.17 -11.70 10.85
CA TRP A 198 11.52 -10.64 11.62
C TRP A 198 10.08 -10.99 12.05
N ALA A 199 9.42 -11.93 11.36
CA ALA A 199 8.00 -12.22 11.58
C ALA A 199 7.72 -12.69 13.02
N ASN A 200 8.62 -13.42 13.63
CA ASN A 200 8.50 -13.89 15.01
C ASN A 200 8.62 -12.79 16.08
N ARG A 201 9.00 -11.57 15.68
CA ARG A 201 9.10 -10.41 16.56
C ARG A 201 7.86 -9.50 16.48
N VAL A 202 6.89 -9.84 15.63
CA VAL A 202 5.71 -9.05 15.36
C VAL A 202 4.48 -9.71 15.97
N ASP A 203 3.66 -8.92 16.65
CA ASP A 203 2.36 -9.37 17.15
C ASP A 203 1.43 -9.60 15.94
N THR A 204 1.01 -10.84 15.77
CA THR A 204 0.08 -11.23 14.69
C THR A 204 -1.35 -11.40 15.17
N SER A 205 -1.64 -11.10 16.42
CA SER A 205 -2.99 -11.16 16.98
C SER A 205 -3.78 -9.87 16.75
N MET A 206 -3.08 -8.74 16.67
CA MET A 206 -3.69 -7.41 16.61
C MET A 206 -2.76 -6.42 15.90
N ALA A 207 -3.33 -5.43 15.23
CA ALA A 207 -2.66 -4.27 14.68
C ALA A 207 -3.45 -2.99 14.97
N HIS A 208 -2.85 -1.83 14.70
CA HIS A 208 -3.56 -0.55 14.72
C HIS A 208 -3.80 -0.01 13.31
N ALA A 209 -5.00 0.51 13.07
CA ALA A 209 -5.28 1.40 11.95
C ALA A 209 -5.26 2.84 12.47
N LEU A 210 -4.24 3.60 12.10
CA LEU A 210 -4.05 5.00 12.50
C LEU A 210 -4.48 5.92 11.36
N TYR A 211 -5.50 6.73 11.62
CA TYR A 211 -6.01 7.71 10.66
C TYR A 211 -5.53 9.10 11.01
N VAL A 212 -5.15 9.85 9.97
CA VAL A 212 -4.64 11.22 10.11
C VAL A 212 -5.43 12.14 9.18
N SER A 213 -5.95 13.23 9.74
CA SER A 213 -6.66 14.26 8.98
C SER A 213 -5.70 15.10 8.15
N LYS A 214 -5.88 15.15 6.81
CA LYS A 214 -5.07 16.00 5.92
C LYS A 214 -5.30 17.50 6.13
N GLY A 215 -6.44 17.88 6.68
CA GLY A 215 -6.78 19.28 6.91
C GLY A 215 -6.19 19.90 8.17
N GLY A 216 -5.44 19.14 8.98
CA GLY A 216 -4.88 19.61 10.26
C GLY A 216 -5.93 19.89 11.35
N PHE A 217 -7.22 19.87 11.01
CA PHE A 217 -8.31 20.07 11.95
C PHE A 217 -8.74 18.73 12.54
N GLY A 218 -8.59 18.60 13.84
CA GLY A 218 -9.03 17.43 14.58
C GLY A 218 -10.55 17.38 14.79
N CYS A 219 -11.00 16.25 15.31
CA CYS A 219 -12.31 16.12 15.95
C CYS A 219 -12.17 16.26 17.45
N ALA A 220 -13.25 16.68 18.11
CA ALA A 220 -13.32 16.61 19.56
C ALA A 220 -13.01 15.19 20.04
N ASP A 221 -12.04 15.06 20.92
CA ASP A 221 -11.61 13.78 21.47
C ASP A 221 -11.63 13.83 23.01
N PRO A 222 -12.68 13.28 23.63
CA PRO A 222 -12.82 13.28 25.08
C PRO A 222 -11.68 12.55 25.80
N GLN A 223 -10.99 11.61 25.14
CA GLN A 223 -9.89 10.86 25.74
C GLN A 223 -8.68 11.76 26.04
N LEU A 224 -8.45 12.82 25.25
CA LEU A 224 -7.34 13.76 25.49
C LEU A 224 -7.44 14.38 26.86
N LYS A 225 -8.64 14.78 27.28
CA LYS A 225 -8.90 15.30 28.62
C LYS A 225 -8.65 14.24 29.70
N THR A 226 -9.08 13.01 29.46
CA THR A 226 -8.85 11.87 30.38
C THR A 226 -7.37 11.60 30.58
N TRP A 227 -6.56 11.83 29.53
CA TRP A 227 -5.10 11.68 29.59
C TRP A 227 -4.38 12.92 30.15
N GLY A 228 -5.12 13.95 30.58
CA GLY A 228 -4.55 15.18 31.13
C GLY A 228 -3.95 16.13 30.11
N LEU A 229 -4.33 15.98 28.84
CA LEU A 229 -3.88 16.85 27.77
C LEU A 229 -4.78 18.08 27.66
N TYR A 230 -4.17 19.24 27.38
CA TYR A 230 -4.89 20.52 27.27
C TYR A 230 -5.67 20.65 25.93
N GLU A 231 -5.35 19.82 24.96
CA GLU A 231 -6.02 19.83 23.66
C GLU A 231 -7.40 19.15 23.74
N HIS A 232 -8.37 19.72 23.07
CA HIS A 232 -9.73 19.16 22.97
C HIS A 232 -10.00 18.50 21.63
N PHE A 233 -9.09 18.66 20.64
CA PHE A 233 -9.22 18.18 19.28
C PHE A 233 -7.99 17.37 18.90
N SER A 234 -8.22 16.21 18.30
CA SER A 234 -7.16 15.36 17.78
C SER A 234 -7.24 15.24 16.25
N PRO A 235 -6.14 15.45 15.51
CA PRO A 235 -6.06 15.11 14.10
C PRO A 235 -5.84 13.60 13.88
N PHE A 236 -5.85 12.82 14.93
CA PHE A 236 -5.58 11.37 14.91
C PHE A 236 -6.78 10.57 15.42
N LYS A 237 -7.06 9.44 14.78
CA LYS A 237 -7.94 8.39 15.30
C LYS A 237 -7.22 7.06 15.15
N SER A 238 -7.17 6.28 16.23
CA SER A 238 -6.54 4.97 16.23
C SER A 238 -7.56 3.91 16.61
N TYR A 239 -7.58 2.83 15.86
CA TYR A 239 -8.46 1.68 16.10
C TYR A 239 -7.64 0.41 16.17
N GLU A 240 -7.91 -0.41 17.17
CA GLU A 240 -7.39 -1.77 17.22
C GLU A 240 -8.13 -2.64 16.20
N VAL A 241 -7.36 -3.40 15.42
CA VAL A 241 -7.88 -4.34 14.43
C VAL A 241 -7.39 -5.72 14.82
N PRO A 242 -8.24 -6.53 15.48
CA PRO A 242 -7.88 -7.90 15.82
C PRO A 242 -7.78 -8.74 14.54
N ARG A 243 -6.91 -9.74 14.57
CA ARG A 243 -6.79 -10.71 13.49
C ARG A 243 -8.12 -11.46 13.29
N ASN A 244 -8.57 -11.53 12.06
CA ASN A 244 -9.75 -12.29 11.68
C ASN A 244 -9.48 -13.13 10.42
N ASP A 245 -9.06 -14.37 10.64
CA ASP A 245 -8.70 -15.27 9.55
C ASP A 245 -9.87 -15.60 8.63
N LYS A 246 -11.13 -15.61 9.14
CA LYS A 246 -12.32 -15.81 8.30
C LYS A 246 -12.51 -14.66 7.32
N LEU A 247 -12.26 -13.43 7.75
CA LEU A 247 -12.33 -12.24 6.91
C LEU A 247 -11.22 -12.23 5.85
N ALA A 248 -10.01 -12.68 6.17
CA ALA A 248 -8.85 -12.67 5.28
C ALA A 248 -8.79 -13.89 4.32
N GLU A 249 -9.50 -14.99 4.62
CA GLU A 249 -9.41 -16.24 3.86
C GLU A 249 -9.78 -16.13 2.38
N PRO A 250 -10.87 -15.43 1.97
CA PRO A 250 -11.20 -15.30 0.56
C PRO A 250 -10.06 -14.68 -0.26
N GLN A 251 -9.46 -13.59 0.22
CA GLN A 251 -8.35 -12.91 -0.46
C GLN A 251 -7.07 -13.75 -0.46
N SER A 252 -6.77 -14.43 0.65
CA SER A 252 -5.65 -15.34 0.72
C SER A 252 -5.80 -16.53 -0.23
N ARG A 253 -7.03 -17.01 -0.46
CA ARG A 253 -7.33 -18.06 -1.43
C ARG A 253 -7.02 -17.59 -2.85
N LEU A 254 -7.44 -16.38 -3.22
CA LEU A 254 -7.17 -15.80 -4.53
C LEU A 254 -5.65 -15.69 -4.81
N ALA A 255 -4.88 -15.21 -3.85
CA ALA A 255 -3.42 -15.15 -3.97
C ALA A 255 -2.80 -16.56 -4.11
N ARG A 256 -3.30 -17.52 -3.32
CA ARG A 256 -2.85 -18.92 -3.37
C ARG A 256 -3.09 -19.56 -4.74
N VAL A 257 -4.21 -19.26 -5.39
CA VAL A 257 -4.48 -19.75 -6.75
C VAL A 257 -3.42 -19.25 -7.74
N VAL A 258 -3.03 -17.98 -7.66
CA VAL A 258 -1.93 -17.43 -8.49
C VAL A 258 -0.61 -18.15 -8.20
N LYS A 259 -0.29 -18.36 -6.93
CA LYS A 259 0.92 -19.10 -6.52
C LYS A 259 0.91 -20.54 -7.06
N GLN A 260 -0.19 -21.27 -6.88
CA GLN A 260 -0.33 -22.65 -7.34
C GLN A 260 -0.23 -22.77 -8.87
N PHE A 261 -0.77 -21.80 -9.60
CA PHE A 261 -0.59 -21.70 -11.04
C PHE A 261 0.89 -21.55 -11.43
N ARG A 262 1.62 -20.66 -10.76
CA ARG A 262 3.06 -20.47 -10.98
C ARG A 262 3.90 -21.71 -10.68
N GLU A 263 3.47 -22.50 -9.73
CA GLU A 263 4.07 -23.77 -9.34
C GLU A 263 3.64 -24.95 -10.25
N GLY A 264 2.80 -24.70 -11.27
CA GLY A 264 2.27 -25.75 -12.15
C GLY A 264 1.29 -26.71 -11.50
N LYS A 265 0.76 -26.38 -10.33
CA LYS A 265 -0.14 -27.25 -9.54
C LYS A 265 -1.61 -27.14 -9.96
N VAL A 266 -1.99 -26.06 -10.61
CA VAL A 266 -3.33 -25.82 -11.14
C VAL A 266 -3.24 -25.24 -12.54
N GLY A 267 -4.30 -25.44 -13.34
CA GLY A 267 -4.43 -24.83 -14.67
C GLY A 267 -4.68 -23.32 -14.60
N MET A 268 -4.92 -22.71 -15.76
CA MET A 268 -5.21 -21.28 -15.88
C MET A 268 -6.42 -20.90 -15.01
N PRO A 269 -6.27 -19.96 -14.08
CA PRO A 269 -7.38 -19.53 -13.23
C PRO A 269 -8.53 -18.93 -14.02
N ALA A 270 -9.75 -19.04 -13.49
CA ALA A 270 -10.92 -18.35 -14.05
C ALA A 270 -10.74 -16.83 -13.98
N GLY A 271 -11.24 -16.13 -15.01
CA GLY A 271 -11.34 -14.67 -15.01
C GLY A 271 -12.59 -14.20 -14.30
N ILE A 272 -12.62 -12.93 -13.95
CA ILE A 272 -13.78 -12.30 -13.29
C ILE A 272 -14.70 -11.57 -14.28
N CYS A 273 -14.29 -11.41 -15.53
CA CYS A 273 -15.11 -10.79 -16.56
C CYS A 273 -15.84 -11.87 -17.35
N PRO A 274 -17.20 -11.86 -17.40
CA PRO A 274 -17.98 -12.86 -18.14
C PRO A 274 -17.78 -12.75 -19.65
N THR A 275 -17.53 -11.57 -20.19
CA THR A 275 -17.33 -11.33 -21.61
C THR A 275 -16.29 -10.23 -21.87
N ALA A 276 -15.71 -10.21 -23.09
CA ALA A 276 -14.75 -9.20 -23.52
C ALA A 276 -15.35 -7.78 -23.64
N VAL A 277 -16.66 -7.65 -23.72
CA VAL A 277 -17.34 -6.36 -23.94
C VAL A 277 -17.68 -5.62 -22.65
N THR A 278 -17.50 -6.23 -21.49
CA THR A 278 -17.72 -5.53 -20.21
C THR A 278 -16.77 -4.35 -20.08
N LYS A 279 -17.22 -3.29 -19.39
CA LYS A 279 -16.39 -2.09 -19.14
C LYS A 279 -15.03 -2.47 -18.54
N ARG A 280 -15.03 -3.40 -17.59
CA ARG A 280 -13.83 -3.89 -16.92
C ARG A 280 -12.91 -4.64 -17.87
N ALA A 281 -13.45 -5.55 -18.71
CA ALA A 281 -12.66 -6.28 -19.68
C ALA A 281 -12.00 -5.33 -20.69
N LYS A 282 -12.73 -4.33 -21.18
CA LYS A 282 -12.20 -3.31 -22.11
C LYS A 282 -11.06 -2.49 -21.52
N MET A 283 -11.06 -2.26 -20.21
CA MET A 283 -9.98 -1.56 -19.50
C MET A 283 -8.80 -2.46 -19.13
N CYS A 284 -8.95 -3.77 -19.24
CA CYS A 284 -7.90 -4.72 -18.90
C CYS A 284 -6.86 -4.80 -20.03
N PRO A 285 -5.57 -4.55 -19.78
CA PRO A 285 -4.53 -4.62 -20.81
C PRO A 285 -4.33 -6.04 -21.38
N LEU A 286 -4.82 -7.06 -20.65
CA LEU A 286 -4.75 -8.46 -21.06
C LEU A 286 -6.07 -9.00 -21.62
N CYS A 287 -7.04 -8.12 -21.92
CA CYS A 287 -8.36 -8.52 -22.43
C CYS A 287 -8.25 -9.44 -23.65
N LYS A 288 -7.47 -9.07 -24.66
CA LYS A 288 -7.28 -9.87 -25.88
C LYS A 288 -6.74 -11.27 -25.55
N ALA A 289 -5.71 -11.37 -24.72
CA ALA A 289 -5.14 -12.65 -24.32
C ALA A 289 -6.11 -13.47 -23.46
N CYS A 290 -6.94 -12.79 -22.64
CA CYS A 290 -7.91 -13.44 -21.77
C CYS A 290 -9.04 -14.14 -22.54
N PHE A 291 -9.45 -13.59 -23.69
CA PHE A 291 -10.56 -14.06 -24.50
C PHE A 291 -10.12 -14.65 -25.85
N ALA A 292 -8.81 -14.78 -26.11
CA ALA A 292 -8.24 -15.39 -27.31
C ALA A 292 -8.20 -16.92 -27.18
N GLY A 293 -9.33 -17.59 -27.12
CA GLY A 293 -9.40 -19.05 -27.05
C GLY A 293 -10.82 -19.50 -26.78
N ASP A 294 -11.11 -20.79 -27.06
CA ASP A 294 -12.45 -21.39 -26.98
C ASP A 294 -12.96 -21.59 -25.53
N ASN A 295 -12.20 -21.20 -24.53
CA ASN A 295 -12.58 -21.27 -23.11
C ASN A 295 -12.76 -19.86 -22.54
N PRO A 296 -13.94 -19.23 -22.67
CA PRO A 296 -14.24 -18.02 -21.94
C PRO A 296 -14.13 -18.29 -20.43
N PRO A 297 -13.70 -17.29 -19.64
CA PRO A 297 -13.61 -17.45 -18.19
C PRO A 297 -15.00 -17.67 -17.62
N VAL A 298 -15.32 -18.91 -17.26
CA VAL A 298 -16.60 -19.21 -16.59
C VAL A 298 -16.43 -18.92 -15.11
N HIS A 299 -17.22 -17.99 -14.61
CA HIS A 299 -17.39 -17.77 -13.18
C HIS A 299 -18.06 -18.97 -12.53
N GLN A 300 -17.39 -19.60 -11.62
CA GLN A 300 -18.01 -20.39 -10.58
C GLN A 300 -17.27 -20.07 -9.26
N TRP A 301 -17.72 -19.02 -8.61
CA TRP A 301 -17.42 -18.78 -7.21
C TRP A 301 -18.77 -18.78 -6.46
N SER A 302 -19.27 -19.95 -6.14
CA SER A 302 -20.27 -20.16 -5.09
C SER A 302 -19.58 -20.42 -3.75
#